data_e6c93b5ca319c18cda765df34b7d0a41
#
_entry.id   e6c93b5ca319c18cda765df34b7d0a41
#
_cell.length_a   1.000
_cell.length_b   1.000
_cell.length_c   1.000
_cell.angle_alpha   90.00
_cell.angle_beta   90.00
_cell.angle_gamma   90.00
#
_symmetry.space_group_name_H-M   'P 1'
#
loop_
_entity.id
_entity.type
_entity.pdbx_description
1 polymer ?
#
loop_
_entity_poly.entity_id
_entity_poly.type
_entity_poly.pdbx_seq_one_letter_code
_entity_poly.pdbx_strand_id
1 'polypeptide(L)'
;MRQFLVGLLRSLDVGPNATRVGVIQYSSQVQSVFPLRAFSRREDMERAIRALVPLAQGTMTGLAIQYAMNVAFSVAEGARPPEARVPRVAVIVTDGRPQDRVAEVAAQARARGIEIYAVGVQRADVGSLRALASPPLNEHVFLVESFDLIQEFGRQFQGRLCRE
;
A
#
# COMPACT_ATOMS: atom_id res chain seq x y z
N MET A 1 1.67 -13.44 1.65
CA MET A 1 1.86 -11.98 1.73
C MET A 1 3.21 -11.51 1.17
N ARG A 2 4.31 -12.11 1.61
CA ARG A 2 5.64 -11.70 1.12
C ARG A 2 5.77 -11.85 -0.39
N GLN A 3 5.28 -12.93 -0.95
CA GLN A 3 5.33 -13.19 -2.39
C GLN A 3 4.51 -12.16 -3.18
N PHE A 4 3.41 -11.70 -2.60
CA PHE A 4 2.61 -10.63 -3.19
C PHE A 4 3.45 -9.36 -3.35
N LEU A 5 4.08 -8.92 -2.28
CA LEU A 5 4.87 -7.70 -2.28
C LEU A 5 6.04 -7.77 -3.25
N VAL A 6 6.74 -8.90 -3.27
CA VAL A 6 7.84 -9.12 -4.21
C VAL A 6 7.35 -9.09 -5.66
N GLY A 7 6.23 -9.76 -5.94
CA GLY A 7 5.64 -9.76 -7.28
C GLY A 7 5.22 -8.37 -7.72
N LEU A 8 4.63 -7.58 -6.82
CA LEU A 8 4.23 -6.21 -7.11
C LEU A 8 5.45 -5.34 -7.43
N LEU A 9 6.52 -5.47 -6.66
CA LEU A 9 7.76 -4.72 -6.90
C LEU A 9 8.35 -5.01 -8.27
N ARG A 10 8.27 -6.27 -8.72
CA ARG A 10 8.81 -6.67 -10.02
C ARG A 10 8.05 -6.06 -11.17
N SER A 11 6.80 -5.65 -10.95
CA SER A 11 6.00 -5.00 -11.98
C SER A 11 6.24 -3.50 -12.07
N LEU A 12 6.99 -2.91 -11.13
CA LEU A 12 7.23 -1.47 -11.05
C LEU A 12 8.66 -1.12 -11.47
N ASP A 13 8.82 0.08 -12.01
CA ASP A 13 10.13 0.66 -12.28
C ASP A 13 10.62 1.34 -10.99
N VAL A 14 11.39 0.61 -10.18
CA VAL A 14 11.83 1.06 -8.86
C VAL A 14 13.14 1.82 -8.97
N GLY A 15 13.18 3.01 -8.41
CA GLY A 15 14.41 3.81 -8.37
C GLY A 15 14.14 5.19 -7.78
N PRO A 16 15.20 5.93 -7.40
CA PRO A 16 15.03 7.25 -6.75
C PRO A 16 14.41 8.29 -7.68
N ASN A 17 14.58 8.13 -8.99
CA ASN A 17 13.98 9.03 -9.99
C ASN A 17 12.82 8.36 -10.74
N ALA A 18 12.37 7.21 -10.28
CA ALA A 18 11.24 6.47 -10.83
C ALA A 18 10.24 6.23 -9.71
N THR A 19 9.82 4.99 -9.46
CA THR A 19 8.90 4.68 -8.37
C THR A 19 9.66 4.46 -7.06
N ARG A 20 9.35 5.25 -6.05
CA ARG A 20 9.86 5.05 -4.69
C ARG A 20 8.82 4.26 -3.90
N VAL A 21 9.27 3.21 -3.21
CA VAL A 21 8.40 2.29 -2.50
C VAL A 21 8.77 2.24 -1.03
N GLY A 22 7.78 2.36 -0.16
CA GLY A 22 7.90 2.12 1.27
C GLY A 22 6.95 1.00 1.67
N VAL A 23 7.27 0.30 2.73
CA VAL A 23 6.45 -0.80 3.22
C VAL A 23 6.16 -0.59 4.70
N ILE A 24 4.89 -0.71 5.04
CA ILE A 24 4.38 -0.64 6.41
C ILE A 24 3.73 -1.97 6.73
N GLN A 25 4.02 -2.49 7.89
CA GLN A 25 3.36 -3.66 8.44
C GLN A 25 2.51 -3.23 9.63
N TYR A 26 1.29 -3.77 9.75
CA TYR A 26 0.43 -3.39 10.85
C TYR A 26 -0.39 -4.58 11.39
N SER A 27 -0.68 -4.50 12.69
CA SER A 27 -1.60 -5.40 13.39
C SER A 27 -2.32 -4.56 14.43
N SER A 28 -2.11 -4.81 15.70
CA SER A 28 -2.52 -3.89 16.77
C SER A 28 -1.61 -2.65 16.85
N GLN A 29 -0.45 -2.72 16.23
CA GLN A 29 0.52 -1.63 16.12
C GLN A 29 0.93 -1.44 14.66
N VAL A 30 1.46 -0.27 14.35
CA VAL A 30 1.96 0.06 13.02
C VAL A 30 3.48 0.11 13.07
N GLN A 31 4.11 -0.58 12.13
CA GLN A 31 5.56 -0.65 12.05
C GLN A 31 6.03 -0.35 10.64
N SER A 32 6.95 0.60 10.49
CA SER A 32 7.62 0.82 9.21
C SER A 32 8.62 -0.30 8.97
N VAL A 33 8.45 -1.00 7.86
CA VAL A 33 9.41 -2.01 7.44
C VAL A 33 10.59 -1.32 6.77
N PHE A 34 10.31 -0.43 5.83
CA PHE A 34 11.29 0.53 5.32
C PHE A 34 10.55 1.73 4.72
N PRO A 35 11.11 2.95 4.91
CA PRO A 35 10.51 4.16 4.34
C PRO A 35 10.84 4.30 2.85
N LEU A 36 10.23 5.30 2.21
CA LEU A 36 10.43 5.58 0.79
C LEU A 36 11.90 5.91 0.43
N ARG A 37 12.66 6.43 1.38
CA ARG A 37 14.07 6.81 1.18
C ARG A 37 15.07 5.68 1.43
N ALA A 38 14.61 4.53 1.97
CA ALA A 38 15.53 3.51 2.48
C ALA A 38 16.33 2.82 1.39
N PHE A 39 15.66 2.47 0.28
CA PHE A 39 16.29 1.68 -0.77
C PHE A 39 16.05 2.30 -2.13
N SER A 40 17.09 2.33 -2.95
CA SER A 40 17.00 2.75 -4.34
C SER A 40 16.96 1.57 -5.32
N ARG A 41 17.18 0.35 -4.83
CA ARG A 41 17.24 -0.86 -5.65
C ARG A 41 16.18 -1.85 -5.21
N ARG A 42 15.50 -2.44 -6.20
CA ARG A 42 14.44 -3.43 -5.96
C ARG A 42 14.96 -4.66 -5.20
N GLU A 43 16.18 -5.08 -5.48
CA GLU A 43 16.78 -6.27 -4.84
C GLU A 43 16.90 -6.09 -3.32
N ASP A 44 17.26 -4.89 -2.87
CA ASP A 44 17.39 -4.59 -1.44
C ASP A 44 16.01 -4.57 -0.77
N MET A 45 14.98 -4.06 -1.47
CA MET A 45 13.59 -4.08 -0.99
C MET A 45 13.08 -5.51 -0.86
N GLU A 46 13.32 -6.35 -1.87
CA GLU A 46 12.90 -7.75 -1.82
C GLU A 46 13.55 -8.49 -0.66
N ARG A 47 14.81 -8.21 -0.37
CA ARG A 47 15.53 -8.81 0.75
C ARG A 47 14.89 -8.42 2.08
N ALA A 48 14.56 -7.14 2.24
CA ALA A 48 13.89 -6.64 3.44
C ALA A 48 12.50 -7.28 3.61
N ILE A 49 11.75 -7.45 2.53
CA ILE A 49 10.42 -8.07 2.56
C ILE A 49 10.53 -9.55 2.94
N ARG A 50 11.52 -10.26 2.41
CA ARG A 50 11.73 -11.67 2.75
C ARG A 50 12.13 -11.87 4.21
N ALA A 51 12.73 -10.86 4.82
CA ALA A 51 13.13 -10.89 6.22
C ALA A 51 12.00 -10.50 7.19
N LEU A 52 10.79 -10.20 6.67
CA LEU A 52 9.66 -9.81 7.49
C LEU A 52 9.28 -10.89 8.48
N VAL A 53 9.10 -10.48 9.74
CA VAL A 53 8.54 -11.32 10.79
C VAL A 53 7.06 -10.97 10.91
N PRO A 54 6.14 -11.95 10.79
CA PRO A 54 4.72 -11.65 10.92
C PRO A 54 4.40 -11.03 12.27
N LEU A 55 3.59 -9.97 12.25
CA LEU A 55 3.11 -9.38 13.48
C LEU A 55 2.01 -10.26 14.10
N ALA A 56 1.83 -10.12 15.39
CA ALA A 56 0.81 -10.87 16.12
C ALA A 56 -0.60 -10.39 15.72
N GLN A 57 -1.59 -10.59 16.55
CA GLN A 57 -2.99 -10.32 16.25
C GLN A 57 -3.30 -8.83 16.13
N GLY A 58 -4.34 -8.50 15.37
CA GLY A 58 -4.87 -7.15 15.27
C GLY A 58 -4.94 -6.65 13.83
N THR A 59 -5.88 -5.75 13.57
CA THR A 59 -6.11 -5.19 12.24
C THR A 59 -6.45 -3.70 12.36
N MET A 60 -5.51 -2.92 12.88
CA MET A 60 -5.70 -1.47 13.08
C MET A 60 -5.40 -0.71 11.78
N THR A 61 -6.24 -0.92 10.78
CA THR A 61 -6.08 -0.37 9.44
C THR A 61 -6.13 1.17 9.43
N GLY A 62 -7.01 1.77 10.24
CA GLY A 62 -7.09 3.22 10.34
C GLY A 62 -5.80 3.84 10.87
N LEU A 63 -5.18 3.23 11.87
CA LEU A 63 -3.88 3.69 12.38
C LEU A 63 -2.80 3.58 11.31
N ALA A 64 -2.83 2.52 10.50
CA ALA A 64 -1.87 2.35 9.41
C ALA A 64 -2.02 3.45 8.36
N ILE A 65 -3.25 3.81 8.01
CA ILE A 65 -3.51 4.90 7.06
C ILE A 65 -3.05 6.24 7.64
N GLN A 66 -3.32 6.48 8.92
CA GLN A 66 -2.88 7.71 9.58
C GLN A 66 -1.36 7.82 9.60
N TYR A 67 -0.66 6.72 9.86
CA TYR A 67 0.79 6.66 9.79
C TYR A 67 1.27 6.95 8.37
N ALA A 68 0.67 6.32 7.36
CA ALA A 68 1.03 6.55 5.97
C ALA A 68 0.88 8.03 5.59
N MET A 69 -0.26 8.63 5.96
CA MET A 69 -0.58 10.01 5.64
C MET A 69 0.37 11.00 6.32
N ASN A 70 0.65 10.80 7.61
CA ASN A 70 1.38 11.78 8.41
C ASN A 70 2.88 11.54 8.47
N VAL A 71 3.34 10.29 8.27
CA VAL A 71 4.75 9.92 8.43
C VAL A 71 5.34 9.37 7.14
N ALA A 72 4.77 8.28 6.63
CA ALA A 72 5.38 7.57 5.49
C ALA A 72 5.46 8.43 4.23
N PHE A 73 4.43 9.23 3.95
CA PHE A 73 4.42 10.15 2.81
C PHE A 73 4.95 11.54 3.13
N SER A 74 5.79 11.66 4.14
CA SER A 74 6.49 12.93 4.42
C SER A 74 7.80 13.01 3.64
N VAL A 75 8.22 14.23 3.37
CA VAL A 75 9.50 14.47 2.68
C VAL A 75 10.67 13.91 3.48
N ALA A 76 10.62 13.99 4.82
CA ALA A 76 11.65 13.45 5.70
C ALA A 76 11.84 11.95 5.53
N GLU A 77 10.77 11.22 5.18
CA GLU A 77 10.83 9.77 4.97
C GLU A 77 11.05 9.39 3.50
N GLY A 78 11.23 10.36 2.62
CA GLY A 78 11.59 10.15 1.24
C GLY A 78 10.50 10.41 0.21
N ALA A 79 9.33 10.91 0.62
CA ALA A 79 8.32 11.34 -0.34
C ALA A 79 8.80 12.58 -1.07
N ARG A 80 8.50 12.67 -2.36
CA ARG A 80 8.83 13.86 -3.13
C ARG A 80 7.92 15.02 -2.69
N PRO A 81 8.44 16.26 -2.70
CA PRO A 81 7.62 17.39 -2.27
C PRO A 81 6.40 17.56 -3.17
N PRO A 82 5.31 18.18 -2.65
CA PRO A 82 4.08 18.36 -3.45
C PRO A 82 4.30 19.08 -4.78
N GLU A 83 5.28 19.97 -4.84
CA GLU A 83 5.62 20.72 -6.05
C GLU A 83 6.10 19.82 -7.19
N ALA A 84 6.65 18.66 -6.88
CA ALA A 84 7.10 17.69 -7.89
C ALA A 84 5.95 17.01 -8.62
N ARG A 85 4.72 17.09 -8.11
CA ARG A 85 3.50 16.53 -8.69
C ARG A 85 3.60 15.04 -9.01
N VAL A 86 4.33 14.29 -8.18
CA VAL A 86 4.44 12.85 -8.31
C VAL A 86 3.24 12.21 -7.60
N PRO A 87 2.51 11.29 -8.26
CA PRO A 87 1.38 10.61 -7.61
C PRO A 87 1.81 9.88 -6.34
N ARG A 88 0.97 9.97 -5.31
CA ARG A 88 1.14 9.25 -4.06
C ARG A 88 0.09 8.16 -3.99
N VAL A 89 0.54 6.92 -3.94
CA VAL A 89 -0.34 5.75 -4.02
C VAL A 89 -0.09 4.85 -2.82
N ALA A 90 -1.17 4.47 -2.14
CA ALA A 90 -1.13 3.49 -1.07
C ALA A 90 -1.88 2.24 -1.50
N VAL A 91 -1.23 1.09 -1.39
CA VAL A 91 -1.86 -0.21 -1.64
C VAL A 91 -2.02 -0.90 -0.30
N ILE A 92 -3.27 -1.10 0.11
CA ILE A 92 -3.61 -1.73 1.38
C ILE A 92 -4.03 -3.17 1.11
N VAL A 93 -3.28 -4.11 1.68
CA VAL A 93 -3.57 -5.54 1.54
C VAL A 93 -4.02 -6.07 2.88
N THR A 94 -5.23 -6.62 2.93
CA THR A 94 -5.81 -7.12 4.19
C THR A 94 -6.65 -8.37 3.94
N ASP A 95 -6.66 -9.27 4.91
CA ASP A 95 -7.48 -10.49 4.89
C ASP A 95 -8.61 -10.45 5.93
N GLY A 96 -8.81 -9.33 6.61
CA GLY A 96 -9.77 -9.21 7.68
C GLY A 96 -10.52 -7.89 7.71
N ARG A 97 -11.35 -7.75 8.75
CA ARG A 97 -12.07 -6.50 9.00
C ARG A 97 -11.19 -5.58 9.85
N PRO A 98 -11.15 -4.28 9.55
CA PRO A 98 -10.49 -3.32 10.43
C PRO A 98 -11.09 -3.33 11.84
N GLN A 99 -10.24 -3.24 12.84
CA GLN A 99 -10.66 -3.14 14.25
C GLN A 99 -10.94 -1.70 14.66
N ASP A 100 -10.49 -0.74 13.88
CA ASP A 100 -10.71 0.68 14.11
C ASP A 100 -11.56 1.30 12.99
N ARG A 101 -11.94 2.55 13.15
CA ARG A 101 -12.71 3.28 12.15
C ARG A 101 -11.79 3.70 11.01
N VAL A 102 -12.16 3.36 9.78
CA VAL A 102 -11.32 3.63 8.62
C VAL A 102 -11.90 4.68 7.68
N ALA A 103 -13.23 4.88 7.66
CA ALA A 103 -13.87 5.72 6.67
C ALA A 103 -13.38 7.17 6.71
N GLU A 104 -13.30 7.76 7.90
CA GLU A 104 -12.87 9.16 8.06
C GLU A 104 -11.41 9.36 7.72
N VAL A 105 -10.52 8.51 8.23
CA VAL A 105 -9.09 8.65 7.99
C VAL A 105 -8.75 8.37 6.54
N ALA A 106 -9.43 7.41 5.91
CA ALA A 106 -9.26 7.14 4.48
C ALA A 106 -9.72 8.34 3.64
N ALA A 107 -10.85 8.96 4.00
CA ALA A 107 -11.33 10.15 3.32
C ALA A 107 -10.32 11.32 3.44
N GLN A 108 -9.72 11.49 4.61
CA GLN A 108 -8.69 12.50 4.81
C GLN A 108 -7.45 12.24 3.94
N ALA A 109 -7.02 10.99 3.86
CA ALA A 109 -5.88 10.61 3.04
C ALA A 109 -6.16 10.89 1.55
N ARG A 110 -7.34 10.51 1.07
CA ARG A 110 -7.73 10.78 -0.31
C ARG A 110 -7.80 12.29 -0.59
N ALA A 111 -8.32 13.06 0.36
CA ALA A 111 -8.39 14.52 0.24
C ALA A 111 -7.01 15.17 0.17
N ARG A 112 -6.00 14.55 0.72
CA ARG A 112 -4.61 15.02 0.64
C ARG A 112 -3.88 14.53 -0.63
N GLY A 113 -4.60 13.91 -1.55
CA GLY A 113 -4.04 13.46 -2.82
C GLY A 113 -3.42 12.09 -2.80
N ILE A 114 -3.67 11.28 -1.77
CA ILE A 114 -3.21 9.90 -1.73
C ILE A 114 -4.28 9.01 -2.39
N GLU A 115 -3.91 8.35 -3.47
CA GLU A 115 -4.78 7.39 -4.14
C GLU A 115 -4.67 6.04 -3.43
N ILE A 116 -5.80 5.47 -3.03
CA ILE A 116 -5.83 4.24 -2.25
C ILE A 116 -6.41 3.10 -3.07
N TYR A 117 -5.62 2.04 -3.21
CA TYR A 117 -6.06 0.74 -3.73
C TYR A 117 -6.24 -0.21 -2.56
N ALA A 118 -7.37 -0.89 -2.49
CA ALA A 118 -7.66 -1.86 -1.45
C ALA A 118 -7.70 -3.27 -2.04
N VAL A 119 -6.85 -4.14 -1.53
CA VAL A 119 -6.75 -5.53 -1.98
C VAL A 119 -7.18 -6.43 -0.84
N GLY A 120 -8.27 -7.14 -1.03
CA GLY A 120 -8.77 -8.12 -0.07
C GLY A 120 -8.32 -9.52 -0.45
N VAL A 121 -7.76 -10.23 0.51
CA VAL A 121 -7.26 -11.60 0.32
C VAL A 121 -8.20 -12.55 1.07
N GLN A 122 -8.58 -13.65 0.42
CA GLN A 122 -9.44 -14.69 0.99
C GLN A 122 -10.81 -14.14 1.40
N ARG A 123 -11.14 -14.12 2.70
CA ARG A 123 -12.45 -13.75 3.23
C ARG A 123 -12.55 -12.29 3.65
N ALA A 124 -11.88 -11.39 2.92
CA ALA A 124 -11.92 -9.98 3.26
C ALA A 124 -13.34 -9.40 3.17
N ASP A 125 -13.61 -8.42 4.02
CA ASP A 125 -14.91 -7.74 4.05
C ASP A 125 -14.96 -6.67 2.96
N VAL A 126 -15.79 -6.90 1.94
CA VAL A 126 -15.90 -5.99 0.78
C VAL A 126 -16.34 -4.59 1.19
N GLY A 127 -17.26 -4.48 2.17
CA GLY A 127 -17.71 -3.16 2.65
C GLY A 127 -16.56 -2.33 3.23
N SER A 128 -15.66 -2.98 3.96
CA SER A 128 -14.47 -2.31 4.51
C SER A 128 -13.51 -1.86 3.39
N LEU A 129 -13.32 -2.69 2.37
CA LEU A 129 -12.47 -2.34 1.23
C LEU A 129 -13.02 -1.13 0.48
N ARG A 130 -14.33 -1.07 0.29
CA ARG A 130 -14.98 0.07 -0.37
C ARG A 130 -14.85 1.36 0.43
N ALA A 131 -14.85 1.27 1.76
CA ALA A 131 -14.65 2.43 2.61
C ALA A 131 -13.24 3.00 2.51
N LEU A 132 -12.26 2.16 2.20
CA LEU A 132 -10.86 2.55 2.08
C LEU A 132 -10.52 3.16 0.72
N ALA A 133 -11.00 2.55 -0.35
CA ALA A 133 -10.49 2.77 -1.69
C ALA A 133 -10.90 4.11 -2.29
N SER A 134 -10.07 4.61 -3.21
CA SER A 134 -10.38 5.79 -4.01
C SER A 134 -11.43 5.45 -5.08
N PRO A 135 -12.28 6.42 -5.48
CA PRO A 135 -13.18 6.22 -6.61
C PRO A 135 -12.41 6.24 -7.94
N PRO A 136 -12.87 5.56 -8.98
CA PRO A 136 -14.02 4.64 -8.99
C PRO A 136 -13.67 3.30 -8.32
N LEU A 137 -14.62 2.79 -7.52
CA LEU A 137 -14.34 1.61 -6.69
C LEU A 137 -14.03 0.36 -7.51
N ASN A 138 -14.64 0.21 -8.68
CA ASN A 138 -14.37 -0.94 -9.54
C ASN A 138 -12.92 -0.99 -10.07
N GLU A 139 -12.19 0.12 -9.98
CA GLU A 139 -10.79 0.20 -10.39
C GLU A 139 -9.82 0.19 -9.22
N HIS A 140 -10.32 0.34 -8.00
CA HIS A 140 -9.47 0.49 -6.82
C HIS A 140 -9.72 -0.56 -5.74
N VAL A 141 -10.73 -1.42 -5.91
CA VAL A 141 -11.00 -2.53 -4.99
C VAL A 141 -10.77 -3.83 -5.73
N PHE A 142 -9.91 -4.67 -5.18
CA PHE A 142 -9.58 -5.97 -5.75
C PHE A 142 -9.77 -7.06 -4.71
N LEU A 143 -10.42 -8.16 -5.14
CA LEU A 143 -10.55 -9.36 -4.33
C LEU A 143 -9.68 -10.44 -4.94
N VAL A 144 -8.79 -11.01 -4.14
CA VAL A 144 -7.85 -12.03 -4.57
C VAL A 144 -8.12 -13.29 -3.74
N GLU A 145 -8.62 -14.35 -4.38
CA GLU A 145 -8.91 -15.61 -3.69
C GLU A 145 -7.64 -16.37 -3.30
N SER A 146 -6.61 -16.22 -4.10
CA SER A 146 -5.32 -16.84 -3.83
C SER A 146 -4.21 -15.91 -4.29
N PHE A 147 -3.01 -16.13 -3.77
CA PHE A 147 -1.84 -15.36 -4.16
C PHE A 147 -1.45 -15.56 -5.64
N ASP A 148 -2.03 -16.55 -6.31
CA ASP A 148 -1.74 -16.80 -7.73
C ASP A 148 -2.33 -15.74 -8.65
N LEU A 149 -3.39 -15.02 -8.22
CA LEU A 149 -4.03 -13.96 -9.00
C LEU A 149 -3.32 -12.61 -8.88
N ILE A 150 -2.25 -12.56 -8.13
CA ILE A 150 -1.47 -11.35 -7.86
C ILE A 150 -0.82 -10.79 -9.10
N GLN A 151 -0.37 -11.65 -10.01
CA GLN A 151 0.30 -11.21 -11.23
C GLN A 151 -0.63 -10.37 -12.11
N GLU A 152 -1.89 -10.75 -12.17
CA GLU A 152 -2.89 -9.99 -12.92
C GLU A 152 -3.13 -8.62 -12.28
N PHE A 153 -3.26 -8.58 -10.96
CA PHE A 153 -3.36 -7.32 -10.24
C PHE A 153 -2.16 -6.41 -10.50
N GLY A 154 -0.95 -6.96 -10.43
CA GLY A 154 0.27 -6.21 -10.67
C GLY A 154 0.31 -5.58 -12.05
N ARG A 155 -0.13 -6.29 -13.07
CA ARG A 155 -0.19 -5.77 -14.44
C ARG A 155 -1.21 -4.64 -14.58
N GLN A 156 -2.39 -4.80 -14.02
CA GLN A 156 -3.42 -3.77 -14.04
C GLN A 156 -2.98 -2.53 -13.28
N PHE A 157 -2.38 -2.72 -12.12
CA PHE A 157 -1.86 -1.65 -11.27
C PHE A 157 -0.77 -0.86 -11.99
N GLN A 158 0.19 -1.55 -12.58
CA GLN A 158 1.27 -0.91 -13.34
C GLN A 158 0.72 -0.10 -14.50
N GLY A 159 -0.24 -0.65 -15.23
CA GLY A 159 -0.85 0.03 -16.36
C GLY A 159 -1.51 1.35 -15.96
N ARG A 160 -2.13 1.39 -14.78
CA ARG A 160 -2.76 2.62 -14.28
C ARG A 160 -1.75 3.63 -13.80
N LEU A 161 -0.70 3.20 -13.09
CA LEU A 161 0.35 4.10 -12.63
C LEU A 161 1.11 4.74 -13.77
N CYS A 162 1.36 4.00 -14.82
CA CYS A 162 2.18 4.46 -15.93
C CYS A 162 1.41 5.30 -16.96
N ARG A 163 0.10 5.44 -16.82
CA ARG A 163 -0.71 6.33 -17.66
C ARG A 163 -0.62 7.78 -17.28
N GLU A 164 -0.17 8.05 -16.09
CA GLU A 164 0.03 9.40 -15.56
C GLU A 164 1.52 9.75 -15.64
#